data_9f3c3841202dac4007ac45d9c5f70da5
#
_entry.id   9f3c3841202dac4007ac45d9c5f70da5
#
_cell.length_a   1.000
_cell.length_b   1.000
_cell.length_c   1.000
_cell.angle_alpha   90.00
_cell.angle_beta   90.00
_cell.angle_gamma   90.00
#
_symmetry.space_group_name_H-M   'P 1'
#
loop_
_entity.id
_entity.type
_entity.pdbx_description
1 polymer ?
#
loop_
_entity_poly.entity_id
_entity_poly.type
_entity_poly.pdbx_seq_one_letter_code
_entity_poly.pdbx_strand_id
1 'polypeptide(L)'
;LVVRTAAGDAADTALLREASALLEKAQKLLSVGRSRTVFSMISEERPGWLIELLSHKQLPDKIVTDETLVYTALEDLYGSGASGIEKKLPAAAADSVERFGKRTPELHGGTKCPEISFYRDSRPNLFALYGLAGKLEEALLKRVWLKSGGYLVIEPTEALTVIDVNTGKYDGSKNVEETFALINREAAQETARQIRLRNLSGIILIDF
;
A
#
# COMPACT_ATOMS: atom_id res chain seq x y z
N LEU A 1 -3.44 7.41 -24.39
CA LEU A 1 -3.78 6.28 -23.53
C LEU A 1 -2.96 5.06 -23.97
N VAL A 2 -2.37 4.36 -23.01
CA VAL A 2 -1.62 3.11 -23.24
C VAL A 2 -2.29 2.01 -22.42
N VAL A 3 -2.70 0.93 -23.10
CA VAL A 3 -3.23 -0.26 -22.42
C VAL A 3 -2.06 -1.19 -22.12
N ARG A 4 -1.86 -1.56 -20.85
CA ARG A 4 -0.78 -2.47 -20.44
C ARG A 4 -1.24 -3.92 -20.52
N THR A 5 -0.27 -4.85 -20.63
CA THR A 5 -0.51 -6.30 -20.70
C THR A 5 -1.36 -6.82 -19.54
N ALA A 6 -1.20 -6.25 -18.34
CA ALA A 6 -2.02 -6.59 -17.17
C ALA A 6 -3.52 -6.32 -17.33
N ALA A 7 -3.93 -5.57 -18.34
CA ALA A 7 -5.34 -5.32 -18.67
C ALA A 7 -5.98 -6.46 -19.50
N GLY A 8 -5.20 -7.45 -19.96
CA GLY A 8 -5.69 -8.53 -20.82
C GLY A 8 -6.82 -9.37 -20.20
N ASP A 9 -6.81 -9.52 -18.87
CA ASP A 9 -7.81 -10.28 -18.12
C ASP A 9 -8.92 -9.38 -17.53
N ALA A 10 -8.89 -8.06 -17.78
CA ALA A 10 -9.85 -7.13 -17.23
C ALA A 10 -11.11 -7.06 -18.11
N ALA A 11 -12.30 -6.92 -17.49
CA ALA A 11 -13.54 -6.73 -18.21
C ALA A 11 -13.53 -5.40 -19.00
N ASP A 12 -14.06 -5.39 -20.22
CA ASP A 12 -14.13 -4.20 -21.11
C ASP A 12 -14.77 -3.00 -20.41
N THR A 13 -15.78 -3.23 -19.59
CA THR A 13 -16.46 -2.19 -18.81
C THR A 13 -15.54 -1.52 -17.78
N ALA A 14 -14.63 -2.26 -17.16
CA ALA A 14 -13.64 -1.74 -16.24
C ALA A 14 -12.59 -0.90 -16.97
N LEU A 15 -12.11 -1.38 -18.11
CA LEU A 15 -11.16 -0.65 -18.96
C LEU A 15 -11.75 0.66 -19.48
N LEU A 16 -13.01 0.65 -19.93
CA LEU A 16 -13.70 1.86 -20.40
C LEU A 16 -13.90 2.89 -19.27
N ARG A 17 -14.24 2.44 -18.06
CA ARG A 17 -14.38 3.32 -16.89
C ARG A 17 -13.03 3.97 -16.55
N GLU A 18 -11.95 3.19 -16.50
CA GLU A 18 -10.62 3.70 -16.22
C GLU A 18 -10.15 4.68 -17.29
N ALA A 19 -10.33 4.34 -18.57
CA ALA A 19 -10.00 5.20 -19.69
C ALA A 19 -10.76 6.54 -19.63
N SER A 20 -12.05 6.51 -19.35
CA SER A 20 -12.86 7.71 -19.21
C SER A 20 -12.42 8.59 -18.04
N ALA A 21 -12.09 7.97 -16.88
CA ALA A 21 -11.61 8.69 -15.71
C ALA A 21 -10.22 9.33 -15.96
N LEU A 22 -9.33 8.65 -16.67
CA LEU A 22 -8.04 9.20 -17.06
C LEU A 22 -8.16 10.35 -18.05
N LEU A 23 -9.07 10.24 -19.01
CA LEU A 23 -9.34 11.30 -19.98
C LEU A 23 -9.88 12.55 -19.29
N GLU A 24 -10.85 12.39 -18.39
CA GLU A 24 -11.40 13.49 -17.58
C GLU A 24 -10.32 14.16 -16.73
N LYS A 25 -9.46 13.36 -16.07
CA LYS A 25 -8.31 13.87 -15.31
C LYS A 25 -7.36 14.67 -16.19
N ALA A 26 -7.03 14.17 -17.38
CA ALA A 26 -6.16 14.85 -18.33
C ALA A 26 -6.77 16.19 -18.81
N GLN A 27 -8.05 16.21 -19.15
CA GLN A 27 -8.76 17.42 -19.54
C GLN A 27 -8.77 18.47 -18.42
N LYS A 28 -9.03 18.05 -17.17
CA LYS A 28 -8.97 18.91 -15.99
C LYS A 28 -7.57 19.50 -15.79
N LEU A 29 -6.52 18.68 -15.89
CA LEU A 29 -5.13 19.13 -15.76
C LEU A 29 -4.79 20.18 -16.84
N LEU A 30 -5.19 19.96 -18.08
CA LEU A 30 -4.97 20.89 -19.18
C LEU A 30 -5.74 22.22 -18.97
N SER A 31 -6.99 22.16 -18.52
CA SER A 31 -7.79 23.35 -18.27
C SER A 31 -7.22 24.18 -17.11
N VAL A 32 -6.86 23.54 -16.01
CA VAL A 32 -6.24 24.21 -14.85
C VAL A 32 -4.86 24.78 -15.23
N GLY A 33 -4.04 24.03 -15.95
CA GLY A 33 -2.71 24.46 -16.36
C GLY A 33 -2.72 25.70 -17.25
N ARG A 34 -3.75 25.87 -18.10
CA ARG A 34 -3.92 27.06 -18.96
C ARG A 34 -4.25 28.35 -18.18
N SER A 35 -4.87 28.22 -17.01
CA SER A 35 -5.30 29.35 -16.17
C SER A 35 -4.33 29.70 -15.04
N ARG A 36 -3.32 28.87 -14.80
CA ARG A 36 -2.36 29.04 -13.69
C ARG A 36 -1.08 29.77 -14.14
N THR A 37 -0.46 30.46 -13.19
CA THR A 37 0.86 31.05 -13.39
C THR A 37 1.96 30.00 -13.43
N VAL A 38 3.10 30.34 -14.05
CA VAL A 38 4.27 29.45 -14.11
C VAL A 38 4.72 29.09 -12.68
N PHE A 39 5.14 27.84 -12.49
CA PHE A 39 5.52 27.25 -11.20
C PHE A 39 4.40 27.06 -10.16
N SER A 40 3.13 27.27 -10.53
CA SER A 40 2.04 26.92 -9.62
C SER A 40 1.71 25.43 -9.70
N MET A 41 1.29 24.86 -8.55
CA MET A 41 0.85 23.48 -8.48
C MET A 41 -0.45 23.28 -9.27
N ILE A 42 -0.45 22.32 -10.20
CA ILE A 42 -1.61 22.00 -11.06
C ILE A 42 -2.40 20.82 -10.49
N SER A 43 -1.71 19.87 -9.88
CA SER A 43 -2.31 18.67 -9.30
C SER A 43 -1.45 18.16 -8.15
N GLU A 44 -2.11 17.63 -7.15
CA GLU A 44 -1.48 16.90 -6.05
C GLU A 44 -1.88 15.42 -6.16
N GLU A 45 -0.93 14.53 -6.02
CA GLU A 45 -1.21 13.11 -6.00
C GLU A 45 -1.73 12.68 -4.62
N ARG A 46 -2.45 11.55 -4.60
CA ARG A 46 -2.91 10.97 -3.34
C ARG A 46 -1.72 10.60 -2.47
N PRO A 47 -1.82 10.76 -1.14
CA PRO A 47 -0.77 10.33 -0.22
C PRO A 47 -0.45 8.86 -0.39
N GLY A 48 0.82 8.48 -0.24
CA GLY A 48 1.27 7.10 -0.43
C GLY A 48 0.53 6.09 0.45
N TRP A 49 0.22 6.46 1.71
CA TRP A 49 -0.55 5.60 2.62
C TRP A 49 -1.97 5.28 2.09
N LEU A 50 -2.60 6.23 1.39
CA LEU A 50 -3.93 6.02 0.82
C LEU A 50 -3.86 5.14 -0.43
N ILE A 51 -2.83 5.32 -1.27
CA ILE A 51 -2.58 4.45 -2.42
C ILE A 51 -2.36 3.02 -1.96
N GLU A 52 -1.54 2.82 -0.93
CA GLU A 52 -1.26 1.51 -0.35
C GLU A 52 -2.55 0.87 0.22
N LEU A 53 -3.30 1.61 1.03
CA LEU A 53 -4.57 1.12 1.59
C LEU A 53 -5.55 0.67 0.50
N LEU A 54 -5.68 1.45 -0.58
CA LEU A 54 -6.59 1.15 -1.69
C LEU A 54 -6.07 0.03 -2.62
N SER A 55 -4.78 -0.31 -2.56
CA SER A 55 -4.18 -1.38 -3.36
C SER A 55 -4.46 -2.78 -2.79
N HIS A 56 -4.82 -2.87 -1.51
CA HIS A 56 -5.15 -4.14 -0.89
C HIS A 56 -6.47 -4.71 -1.39
N LYS A 57 -6.49 -6.00 -1.72
CA LYS A 57 -7.71 -6.73 -2.13
C LYS A 57 -8.75 -6.83 -1.03
N GLN A 58 -8.30 -6.83 0.22
CA GLN A 58 -9.15 -6.88 1.42
C GLN A 58 -8.80 -5.69 2.32
N LEU A 59 -9.80 -4.94 2.70
CA LEU A 59 -9.64 -3.88 3.68
C LEU A 59 -9.43 -4.48 5.08
N PRO A 60 -8.65 -3.81 5.94
CA PRO A 60 -8.53 -4.22 7.35
C PRO A 60 -9.87 -4.04 8.07
N ASP A 61 -10.11 -4.84 9.12
CA ASP A 61 -11.31 -4.69 9.94
C ASP A 61 -11.32 -3.37 10.72
N LYS A 62 -10.13 -2.88 11.08
CA LYS A 62 -9.95 -1.66 11.88
C LYS A 62 -8.74 -0.86 11.40
N ILE A 63 -8.93 0.47 11.33
CA ILE A 63 -7.87 1.45 11.06
C ILE A 63 -7.78 2.38 12.25
N VAL A 64 -6.58 2.53 12.80
CA VAL A 64 -6.28 3.45 13.92
C VAL A 64 -5.25 4.46 13.46
N THR A 65 -5.50 5.73 13.73
CA THR A 65 -4.58 6.83 13.40
C THR A 65 -4.55 7.87 14.52
N ASP A 66 -3.41 8.49 14.71
CA ASP A 66 -3.19 9.65 15.59
C ASP A 66 -3.04 10.96 14.79
N GLU A 67 -3.10 10.87 13.45
CA GLU A 67 -3.01 12.03 12.56
C GLU A 67 -4.41 12.49 12.13
N THR A 68 -4.75 13.74 12.47
CA THR A 68 -6.07 14.31 12.22
C THR A 68 -6.45 14.34 10.74
N LEU A 69 -5.49 14.67 9.86
CA LEU A 69 -5.72 14.73 8.41
C LEU A 69 -6.04 13.34 7.84
N VAL A 70 -5.33 12.32 8.31
CA VAL A 70 -5.57 10.92 7.92
C VAL A 70 -6.94 10.46 8.40
N TYR A 71 -7.28 10.75 9.66
CA TYR A 71 -8.58 10.41 10.23
C TYR A 71 -9.73 11.02 9.43
N THR A 72 -9.65 12.33 9.13
CA THR A 72 -10.68 13.02 8.36
C THR A 72 -10.83 12.44 6.96
N ALA A 73 -9.72 12.16 6.28
CA ALA A 73 -9.74 11.56 4.95
C ALA A 73 -10.36 10.15 4.94
N LEU A 74 -10.12 9.35 5.99
CA LEU A 74 -10.72 8.02 6.14
C LEU A 74 -12.22 8.11 6.46
N GLU A 75 -12.63 9.03 7.31
CA GLU A 75 -14.05 9.28 7.60
C GLU A 75 -14.82 9.70 6.34
N ASP A 76 -14.21 10.53 5.49
CA ASP A 76 -14.83 10.94 4.22
C ASP A 76 -14.91 9.79 3.20
N LEU A 77 -13.96 8.85 3.26
CA LEU A 77 -13.95 7.69 2.36
C LEU A 77 -14.88 6.56 2.81
N TYR A 78 -14.95 6.28 4.10
CA TYR A 78 -15.62 5.10 4.65
C TYR A 78 -16.73 5.43 5.64
N GLY A 79 -16.83 6.67 6.10
CA GLY A 79 -17.74 7.12 7.14
C GLY A 79 -19.18 7.37 6.65
N SER A 80 -19.80 6.42 5.99
CA SER A 80 -21.23 6.50 5.70
C SER A 80 -22.06 6.10 6.92
N GLY A 81 -22.38 7.07 7.78
CA GLY A 81 -23.57 7.01 8.60
C GLY A 81 -23.49 6.51 10.03
N ALA A 82 -22.36 6.53 10.70
CA ALA A 82 -22.34 6.36 12.18
C ALA A 82 -22.32 7.73 12.86
N SER A 83 -23.50 8.11 13.30
CA SER A 83 -23.87 9.29 14.03
C SER A 83 -23.01 9.60 15.26
N GLY A 84 -22.82 10.92 15.51
CA GLY A 84 -22.92 11.41 16.88
C GLY A 84 -21.66 11.77 17.61
N ILE A 85 -20.54 12.03 16.92
CA ILE A 85 -19.47 12.82 17.55
C ILE A 85 -19.49 14.21 16.92
N GLU A 86 -19.88 15.21 17.72
CA GLU A 86 -19.91 16.61 17.32
C GLU A 86 -18.60 17.00 16.62
N LYS A 87 -18.73 17.37 15.35
CA LYS A 87 -17.67 17.91 14.50
C LYS A 87 -17.16 19.23 15.09
N LYS A 88 -16.22 19.18 16.01
CA LYS A 88 -15.26 20.26 16.22
C LYS A 88 -13.98 19.94 15.48
N LEU A 89 -14.06 20.02 14.13
CA LEU A 89 -12.86 20.02 13.31
C LEU A 89 -12.20 21.40 13.39
N PRO A 90 -10.86 21.45 13.52
CA PRO A 90 -10.13 22.72 13.30
C PRO A 90 -10.34 23.18 11.85
N ALA A 91 -10.48 24.51 11.66
CA ALA A 91 -10.76 25.13 10.37
C ALA A 91 -9.75 24.74 9.24
N ALA A 92 -8.53 24.31 9.60
CA ALA A 92 -7.52 23.82 8.68
C ALA A 92 -7.85 22.46 8.02
N ALA A 93 -8.80 21.70 8.57
CA ALA A 93 -9.18 20.38 8.04
C ALA A 93 -10.25 20.48 6.93
N ALA A 94 -11.00 21.57 6.85
CA ALA A 94 -12.05 21.76 5.84
C ALA A 94 -11.48 21.86 4.40
N ASP A 95 -10.29 22.43 4.25
CA ASP A 95 -9.60 22.57 2.95
C ASP A 95 -9.07 21.23 2.41
N SER A 96 -8.80 20.27 3.30
CA SER A 96 -8.27 18.95 2.91
C SER A 96 -9.34 18.02 2.32
N VAL A 97 -10.60 18.19 2.70
CA VAL A 97 -11.74 17.37 2.20
C VAL A 97 -11.99 17.61 0.71
N GLU A 98 -11.83 18.85 0.23
CA GLU A 98 -11.95 19.16 -1.19
C GLU A 98 -10.76 18.62 -2.02
N ARG A 99 -9.57 18.46 -1.41
CA ARG A 99 -8.35 17.97 -2.07
C ARG A 99 -8.41 16.49 -2.45
N PHE A 100 -9.06 15.65 -1.64
CA PHE A 100 -9.05 14.19 -1.87
C PHE A 100 -10.18 13.71 -2.79
N GLY A 101 -11.10 14.59 -3.19
CA GLY A 101 -12.17 14.33 -4.15
C GLY A 101 -13.19 13.31 -3.63
N LYS A 102 -14.46 13.67 -3.63
CA LYS A 102 -15.62 12.82 -3.33
C LYS A 102 -15.75 11.68 -4.35
N ARG A 103 -14.87 10.69 -4.30
CA ARG A 103 -15.10 9.40 -4.95
C ARG A 103 -15.02 8.35 -3.88
N THR A 104 -16.18 7.90 -3.42
CA THR A 104 -16.30 6.58 -2.82
C THR A 104 -15.65 5.59 -3.80
N PRO A 105 -14.57 4.85 -3.40
CA PRO A 105 -14.20 3.69 -4.16
C PRO A 105 -15.46 2.85 -4.24
N GLU A 106 -15.90 2.44 -5.44
CA GLU A 106 -16.88 1.37 -5.54
C GLU A 106 -16.24 0.18 -4.85
N LEU A 107 -16.57 -0.01 -3.57
CA LEU A 107 -16.14 -1.10 -2.74
C LEU A 107 -16.51 -2.38 -3.48
N HIS A 108 -15.53 -3.16 -3.81
CA HIS A 108 -15.67 -4.46 -4.45
C HIS A 108 -16.72 -5.25 -3.67
N GLY A 109 -17.86 -5.50 -4.29
CA GLY A 109 -19.06 -6.15 -3.80
C GLY A 109 -18.99 -6.76 -2.39
N GLY A 110 -19.66 -6.14 -1.42
CA GLY A 110 -19.95 -6.74 -0.12
C GLY A 110 -18.88 -6.65 0.95
N THR A 111 -17.77 -5.94 0.74
CA THR A 111 -16.71 -5.80 1.74
C THR A 111 -17.17 -4.86 2.87
N LYS A 112 -17.11 -5.34 4.11
CA LYS A 112 -17.42 -4.57 5.31
C LYS A 112 -16.49 -3.36 5.40
N CYS A 113 -17.04 -2.16 5.63
CA CYS A 113 -16.23 -0.96 5.87
C CYS A 113 -15.39 -1.13 7.13
N PRO A 114 -14.13 -0.67 7.13
CA PRO A 114 -13.28 -0.72 8.30
C PRO A 114 -13.82 0.16 9.43
N GLU A 115 -13.66 -0.27 10.68
CA GLU A 115 -13.85 0.59 11.85
C GLU A 115 -12.72 1.62 11.89
N ILE A 116 -13.04 2.91 11.88
CA ILE A 116 -12.05 3.98 11.95
C ILE A 116 -12.03 4.54 13.37
N SER A 117 -10.86 4.57 14.00
CA SER A 117 -10.71 5.12 15.32
C SER A 117 -9.52 6.08 15.42
N PHE A 118 -9.75 7.21 16.11
CA PHE A 118 -8.72 8.19 16.36
C PHE A 118 -8.07 7.92 17.71
N TYR A 119 -6.74 7.80 17.71
CA TYR A 119 -5.96 7.62 18.93
C TYR A 119 -5.59 8.99 19.51
N ARG A 120 -5.96 9.26 20.74
CA ARG A 120 -5.81 10.58 21.38
C ARG A 120 -4.66 10.68 22.36
N ASP A 121 -4.17 9.54 22.86
CA ASP A 121 -3.13 9.56 23.87
C ASP A 121 -1.77 9.89 23.23
N SER A 122 -1.07 10.84 23.84
CA SER A 122 0.27 11.20 23.38
C SER A 122 1.38 10.36 24.04
N ARG A 123 1.05 9.62 25.10
CA ARG A 123 2.00 8.79 25.86
C ARG A 123 1.34 7.48 26.33
N PRO A 124 1.75 6.33 25.78
CA PRO A 124 2.67 6.20 24.63
C PRO A 124 2.03 6.72 23.34
N ASN A 125 2.83 7.17 22.39
CA ASN A 125 2.31 7.45 21.03
C ASN A 125 1.90 6.15 20.32
N LEU A 126 1.12 6.25 19.26
CA LEU A 126 0.56 5.10 18.54
C LEU A 126 1.66 4.15 18.06
N PHE A 127 2.77 4.67 17.56
CA PHE A 127 3.91 3.90 17.06
C PHE A 127 4.57 3.06 18.16
N ALA A 128 4.75 3.63 19.35
CA ALA A 128 5.29 2.93 20.52
C ALA A 128 4.28 1.92 21.10
N LEU A 129 2.98 2.28 21.14
CA LEU A 129 1.92 1.40 21.65
C LEU A 129 1.90 0.05 20.91
N TYR A 130 2.05 0.07 19.59
CA TYR A 130 2.09 -1.15 18.78
C TYR A 130 3.49 -1.74 18.59
N GLY A 131 4.52 -1.16 19.21
CA GLY A 131 5.91 -1.61 19.10
C GLY A 131 6.44 -1.59 17.67
N LEU A 132 5.99 -0.62 16.86
CA LEU A 132 6.29 -0.58 15.43
C LEU A 132 7.76 -0.32 15.14
N ALA A 133 8.50 0.36 16.02
CA ALA A 133 9.93 0.59 15.85
C ALA A 133 10.70 -0.73 15.73
N GLY A 134 10.55 -1.63 16.71
CA GLY A 134 11.22 -2.92 16.70
C GLY A 134 10.79 -3.81 15.53
N LYS A 135 9.49 -3.80 15.19
CA LYS A 135 8.97 -4.53 14.01
C LYS A 135 9.53 -4.00 12.69
N LEU A 136 9.73 -2.68 12.59
CA LEU A 136 10.33 -2.07 11.41
C LEU A 136 11.81 -2.44 11.30
N GLU A 137 12.56 -2.37 12.41
CA GLU A 137 13.97 -2.80 12.44
C GLU A 137 14.09 -4.26 12.03
N GLU A 138 13.27 -5.15 12.60
CA GLU A 138 13.24 -6.57 12.24
C GLU A 138 12.89 -6.78 10.76
N ALA A 139 11.89 -6.04 10.26
CA ALA A 139 11.45 -6.12 8.87
C ALA A 139 12.53 -5.66 7.86
N LEU A 140 13.47 -4.81 8.29
CA LEU A 140 14.58 -4.30 7.46
C LEU A 140 15.89 -5.08 7.61
N LEU A 141 15.92 -6.15 8.42
CA LEU A 141 17.10 -7.00 8.53
C LEU A 141 17.50 -7.57 7.17
N LYS A 142 18.81 -7.66 6.93
CA LYS A 142 19.37 -8.25 5.72
C LYS A 142 18.88 -9.69 5.50
N ARG A 143 18.76 -10.49 6.57
CA ARG A 143 18.30 -11.87 6.54
C ARG A 143 16.85 -11.97 6.95
N VAL A 144 16.07 -12.66 6.14
CA VAL A 144 14.64 -12.93 6.36
C VAL A 144 14.43 -14.44 6.42
N TRP A 145 14.00 -14.93 7.57
CA TRP A 145 13.74 -16.36 7.78
C TRP A 145 12.43 -16.80 7.15
N LEU A 146 12.46 -17.97 6.53
CA LEU A 146 11.30 -18.67 5.99
C LEU A 146 10.75 -19.66 7.02
N LYS A 147 9.47 -20.00 6.93
CA LYS A 147 8.83 -20.96 7.83
C LYS A 147 9.40 -22.38 7.68
N SER A 148 9.89 -22.71 6.49
CA SER A 148 10.58 -23.97 6.18
C SER A 148 11.96 -24.11 6.84
N GLY A 149 12.49 -23.04 7.45
CA GLY A 149 13.84 -23.02 8.02
C GLY A 149 14.93 -22.52 7.06
N GLY A 150 14.58 -22.24 5.80
CA GLY A 150 15.40 -21.49 4.87
C GLY A 150 15.43 -19.99 5.21
N TYR A 151 16.15 -19.21 4.45
CA TYR A 151 16.17 -17.76 4.61
C TYR A 151 16.55 -17.05 3.30
N LEU A 152 16.08 -15.81 3.18
CA LEU A 152 16.50 -14.89 2.14
C LEU A 152 17.60 -13.98 2.65
N VAL A 153 18.55 -13.62 1.78
CA VAL A 153 19.51 -12.55 2.01
C VAL A 153 19.24 -11.43 1.02
N ILE A 154 18.85 -10.26 1.50
CA ILE A 154 18.46 -9.12 0.67
C ILE A 154 19.54 -8.04 0.78
N GLU A 155 20.20 -7.75 -0.35
CA GLU A 155 21.30 -6.80 -0.44
C GLU A 155 21.02 -5.75 -1.53
N PRO A 156 20.68 -4.51 -1.14
CA PRO A 156 20.68 -3.41 -2.08
C PRO A 156 22.12 -3.05 -2.44
N THR A 157 22.39 -2.93 -3.74
CA THR A 157 23.64 -2.43 -4.29
C THR A 157 23.41 -1.08 -4.96
N GLU A 158 24.44 -0.46 -5.52
CA GLU A 158 24.32 0.81 -6.23
C GLU A 158 23.40 0.72 -7.46
N ALA A 159 23.43 -0.39 -8.20
CA ALA A 159 22.71 -0.54 -9.47
C ALA A 159 21.49 -1.46 -9.41
N LEU A 160 21.44 -2.39 -8.45
CA LEU A 160 20.39 -3.40 -8.37
C LEU A 160 20.24 -3.94 -6.94
N THR A 161 19.13 -4.61 -6.67
CA THR A 161 18.97 -5.39 -5.44
C THR A 161 19.17 -6.87 -5.73
N VAL A 162 20.02 -7.53 -4.95
CA VAL A 162 20.23 -8.99 -5.00
C VAL A 162 19.46 -9.65 -3.88
N ILE A 163 18.76 -10.72 -4.20
CA ILE A 163 18.04 -11.57 -3.23
C ILE A 163 18.53 -13.01 -3.45
N ASP A 164 19.25 -13.55 -2.47
CA ASP A 164 19.77 -14.90 -2.45
C ASP A 164 18.89 -15.80 -1.57
N VAL A 165 18.53 -16.97 -2.09
CA VAL A 165 17.68 -17.96 -1.41
C VAL A 165 18.56 -19.05 -0.83
N ASN A 166 18.58 -19.15 0.52
CA ASN A 166 19.30 -20.19 1.23
C ASN A 166 18.34 -21.23 1.80
N THR A 167 18.55 -22.49 1.46
CA THR A 167 17.67 -23.60 1.88
C THR A 167 17.85 -24.00 3.36
N GLY A 168 18.85 -23.44 4.05
CA GLY A 168 19.13 -23.74 5.45
C GLY A 168 19.71 -25.14 5.66
N LYS A 169 19.63 -25.63 6.90
CA LYS A 169 20.04 -27.02 7.22
C LYS A 169 18.91 -27.98 6.89
N TYR A 170 19.00 -28.62 5.72
CA TYR A 170 18.08 -29.68 5.34
C TYR A 170 18.43 -30.99 6.04
N ASP A 171 17.47 -31.54 6.77
CA ASP A 171 17.62 -32.79 7.52
C ASP A 171 17.14 -33.97 6.65
N GLY A 172 17.88 -34.28 5.62
CA GLY A 172 17.89 -35.35 4.60
C GLY A 172 16.80 -36.44 4.53
N SER A 173 15.67 -36.31 5.22
CA SER A 173 14.70 -37.39 5.42
C SER A 173 13.53 -37.41 4.42
N LYS A 174 13.45 -36.47 3.48
CA LYS A 174 12.38 -36.36 2.46
C LYS A 174 12.95 -36.22 1.06
N ASN A 175 12.11 -36.41 0.04
CA ASN A 175 12.47 -36.18 -1.35
C ASN A 175 13.06 -34.77 -1.53
N VAL A 176 14.34 -34.71 -1.90
CA VAL A 176 15.14 -33.47 -2.01
C VAL A 176 14.51 -32.48 -2.96
N GLU A 177 14.04 -32.95 -4.13
CA GLU A 177 13.45 -32.10 -5.17
C GLU A 177 12.14 -31.45 -4.70
N GLU A 178 11.27 -32.20 -4.02
CA GLU A 178 10.02 -31.65 -3.48
C GLU A 178 10.27 -30.60 -2.41
N THR A 179 11.32 -30.79 -1.62
CA THR A 179 11.70 -29.83 -0.58
C THR A 179 12.24 -28.54 -1.16
N PHE A 180 13.11 -28.62 -2.17
CA PHE A 180 13.59 -27.42 -2.87
C PHE A 180 12.45 -26.67 -3.56
N ALA A 181 11.53 -27.38 -4.22
CA ALA A 181 10.36 -26.77 -4.83
C ALA A 181 9.46 -26.05 -3.81
N LEU A 182 9.32 -26.62 -2.60
CA LEU A 182 8.56 -25.99 -1.52
C LEU A 182 9.24 -24.72 -1.00
N ILE A 183 10.54 -24.82 -0.73
CA ILE A 183 11.33 -23.68 -0.23
C ILE A 183 11.35 -22.55 -1.27
N ASN A 184 11.57 -22.84 -2.53
CA ASN A 184 11.59 -21.85 -3.60
C ASN A 184 10.22 -21.17 -3.78
N ARG A 185 9.11 -21.91 -3.62
CA ARG A 185 7.77 -21.32 -3.63
C ARG A 185 7.55 -20.37 -2.46
N GLU A 186 7.96 -20.78 -1.25
CA GLU A 186 7.89 -19.93 -0.07
C GLU A 186 8.78 -18.70 -0.20
N ALA A 187 10.01 -18.89 -0.71
CA ALA A 187 10.95 -17.82 -1.00
C ALA A 187 10.37 -16.79 -1.99
N ALA A 188 9.74 -17.25 -3.07
CA ALA A 188 9.10 -16.36 -4.04
C ALA A 188 7.96 -15.53 -3.41
N GLN A 189 7.14 -16.13 -2.56
CA GLN A 189 6.06 -15.43 -1.86
C GLN A 189 6.60 -14.38 -0.89
N GLU A 190 7.61 -14.77 -0.09
CA GLU A 190 8.22 -13.85 0.86
C GLU A 190 9.01 -12.74 0.15
N THR A 191 9.72 -13.04 -0.94
CA THR A 191 10.38 -12.04 -1.79
C THR A 191 9.38 -11.00 -2.30
N ALA A 192 8.23 -11.41 -2.80
CA ALA A 192 7.19 -10.49 -3.24
C ALA A 192 6.66 -9.60 -2.10
N ARG A 193 6.56 -10.15 -0.88
CA ARG A 193 6.22 -9.40 0.33
C ARG A 193 7.31 -8.39 0.70
N GLN A 194 8.57 -8.80 0.67
CA GLN A 194 9.71 -7.96 1.02
C GLN A 194 9.95 -6.82 0.02
N ILE A 195 9.72 -7.05 -1.26
CA ILE A 195 9.78 -6.01 -2.30
C ILE A 195 8.81 -4.87 -1.97
N ARG A 196 7.57 -5.19 -1.60
CA ARG A 196 6.58 -4.18 -1.21
C ARG A 196 6.91 -3.54 0.12
N LEU A 197 7.22 -4.33 1.15
CA LEU A 197 7.50 -3.87 2.50
C LEU A 197 8.67 -2.88 2.56
N ARG A 198 9.73 -3.15 1.78
CA ARG A 198 10.95 -2.33 1.70
C ARG A 198 10.90 -1.29 0.59
N ASN A 199 9.79 -1.23 -0.18
CA ASN A 199 9.64 -0.36 -1.34
C ASN A 199 10.82 -0.49 -2.32
N LEU A 200 11.25 -1.73 -2.60
CA LEU A 200 12.33 -2.01 -3.53
C LEU A 200 11.87 -1.75 -4.97
N SER A 201 12.71 -1.09 -5.75
CA SER A 201 12.44 -0.74 -7.15
C SER A 201 13.69 -0.91 -8.00
N GLY A 202 13.52 -0.79 -9.31
CA GLY A 202 14.61 -0.96 -10.27
C GLY A 202 14.85 -2.44 -10.61
N ILE A 203 16.10 -2.81 -10.85
CA ILE A 203 16.50 -4.18 -11.19
C ILE A 203 16.60 -4.99 -9.91
N ILE A 204 15.90 -6.11 -9.84
CA ILE A 204 15.95 -7.06 -8.72
C ILE A 204 16.36 -8.42 -9.28
N LEU A 205 17.51 -8.92 -8.85
CA LEU A 205 18.03 -10.24 -9.19
C LEU A 205 17.72 -11.21 -8.04
N ILE A 206 17.07 -12.32 -8.36
CA ILE A 206 16.71 -13.36 -7.39
C ILE A 206 17.41 -14.64 -7.80
N ASP A 207 18.20 -15.21 -6.89
CA ASP A 207 18.88 -16.50 -7.04
C ASP A 207 18.17 -17.54 -6.15
N PHE A 208 17.56 -18.57 -6.80
CA PHE A 208 16.75 -19.62 -6.16
C PHE A 208 17.52 -20.90 -5.93
#